data_500121148d8330049964fe8cf795fa28
#
_entry.id   500121148d8330049964fe8cf795fa28
#
_cell.length_a   1.000
_cell.length_b   1.000
_cell.length_c   1.000
_cell.angle_alpha   90.00
_cell.angle_beta   90.00
_cell.angle_gamma   90.00
#
_symmetry.space_group_name_H-M   'P 1'
#
loop_
_entity.id
_entity.type
_entity.pdbx_description
1 polymer ?
#
loop_
_entity_poly.entity_id
_entity_poly.type
_entity_poly.pdbx_seq_one_letter_code
_entity_poly.pdbx_strand_id
1 'polypeptide(L)'
;MCILFLGDSRANEHHTLTVMHTLWMREHNRLAESLGNQHPNWTDEKLFNEARRIVIAEYQHIIYKEWLPNILGMDYMKKYKLDPKLAGYTSDYRDGYYDPRLANEFAGAAFRFGHSLIPSTFKNSKSRQVINNMTWDEERDLKDTFNKPKPIETDIGKDVVFWT
;
A
#
# COMPACT_ATOMS: atom_id res chain seq x y z
N MET A 1 -11.07 -15.87 13.74
CA MET A 1 -10.79 -16.16 12.31
C MET A 1 -11.17 -14.90 11.54
N CYS A 2 -10.23 -13.99 11.40
CA CYS A 2 -10.41 -12.78 10.60
C CYS A 2 -9.89 -13.03 9.19
N ILE A 3 -10.71 -13.64 8.34
CA ILE A 3 -10.54 -13.51 6.91
C ILE A 3 -10.72 -12.01 6.64
N LEU A 4 -9.73 -11.35 6.07
CA LEU A 4 -9.87 -9.98 5.59
C LEU A 4 -10.95 -9.98 4.50
N PHE A 5 -12.18 -9.66 4.89
CA PHE A 5 -13.24 -9.34 3.95
C PHE A 5 -12.97 -7.95 3.37
N LEU A 6 -12.03 -7.90 2.46
CA LEU A 6 -11.79 -6.73 1.64
C LEU A 6 -12.68 -6.84 0.40
N GLY A 7 -13.05 -5.72 -0.16
CA GLY A 7 -13.91 -5.66 -1.34
C GLY A 7 -13.32 -6.30 -2.61
N ASP A 8 -12.11 -6.86 -2.52
CA ASP A 8 -11.42 -7.56 -3.60
C ASP A 8 -10.91 -8.92 -3.10
N SER A 9 -11.34 -10.00 -3.76
CA SER A 9 -10.92 -11.37 -3.42
C SER A 9 -9.40 -11.60 -3.54
N ARG A 10 -8.70 -10.82 -4.36
CA ARG A 10 -7.26 -10.90 -4.56
C ARG A 10 -6.44 -10.40 -3.38
N ALA A 11 -7.05 -9.71 -2.42
CA ALA A 11 -6.36 -9.25 -1.22
C ALA A 11 -5.67 -10.39 -0.42
N ASN A 12 -6.13 -11.62 -0.58
CA ASN A 12 -5.59 -12.81 0.06
C ASN A 12 -4.82 -13.71 -0.91
N GLU A 13 -4.48 -13.23 -2.11
CA GLU A 13 -3.81 -14.03 -3.13
C GLU A 13 -2.44 -14.53 -2.67
N HIS A 14 -1.63 -13.65 -2.08
CA HIS A 14 -0.36 -14.04 -1.46
C HIS A 14 -0.04 -13.17 -0.23
N HIS A 15 0.92 -13.61 0.57
CA HIS A 15 1.20 -13.04 1.88
C HIS A 15 1.55 -11.55 1.86
N THR A 16 2.41 -11.10 0.95
CA THR A 16 2.79 -9.67 0.88
C THR A 16 1.61 -8.78 0.54
N LEU A 17 0.72 -9.24 -0.34
CA LEU A 17 -0.49 -8.50 -0.68
C LEU A 17 -1.43 -8.40 0.52
N THR A 18 -1.63 -9.50 1.24
CA THR A 18 -2.43 -9.51 2.48
C THR A 18 -1.88 -8.53 3.51
N VAL A 19 -0.56 -8.51 3.69
CA VAL A 19 0.10 -7.58 4.62
C VAL A 19 -0.14 -6.13 4.22
N MET A 20 0.05 -5.79 2.95
CA MET A 20 -0.15 -4.42 2.47
C MET A 20 -1.60 -3.95 2.65
N HIS A 21 -2.58 -4.78 2.33
CA HIS A 21 -3.99 -4.46 2.59
C HIS A 21 -4.28 -4.29 4.09
N THR A 22 -3.69 -5.14 4.92
CA THR A 22 -3.86 -5.04 6.39
C THR A 22 -3.23 -3.76 6.93
N LEU A 23 -2.05 -3.38 6.44
CA LEU A 23 -1.37 -2.15 6.84
C LEU A 23 -2.25 -0.93 6.59
N TRP A 24 -2.75 -0.79 5.36
CA TRP A 24 -3.57 0.36 4.97
C TRP A 24 -4.94 0.39 5.66
N MET A 25 -5.53 -0.76 5.92
CA MET A 25 -6.75 -0.84 6.72
C MET A 25 -6.50 -0.38 8.17
N ARG A 26 -5.40 -0.81 8.77
CA ARG A 26 -5.02 -0.37 10.13
C ARG A 26 -4.73 1.11 10.20
N GLU A 27 -4.04 1.66 9.19
CA GLU A 27 -3.78 3.10 9.12
C GLU A 27 -5.08 3.90 9.01
N HIS A 28 -6.01 3.47 8.15
CA HIS A 28 -7.33 4.07 8.08
C HIS A 28 -8.04 4.08 9.45
N ASN A 29 -8.05 2.95 10.14
CA ASN A 29 -8.72 2.84 11.44
C ASN A 29 -8.04 3.71 12.50
N ARG A 30 -6.71 3.76 12.53
CA ARG A 30 -5.94 4.65 13.41
C ARG A 30 -6.30 6.12 13.20
N LEU A 31 -6.40 6.55 11.95
CA LEU A 31 -6.80 7.91 11.60
C LEU A 31 -8.24 8.19 11.97
N ALA A 32 -9.17 7.26 11.70
CA ALA A 32 -10.58 7.40 12.07
C ALA A 32 -10.74 7.56 13.59
N GLU A 33 -10.05 6.76 14.38
CA GLU A 33 -10.04 6.87 15.84
C GLU A 33 -9.46 8.22 16.32
N SER A 34 -8.34 8.65 15.74
CA SER A 34 -7.73 9.95 16.07
C SER A 34 -8.67 11.12 15.75
N LEU A 35 -9.33 11.09 14.60
CA LEU A 35 -10.32 12.08 14.20
C LEU A 35 -11.55 12.06 15.11
N GLY A 36 -12.03 10.88 15.51
CA GLY A 36 -13.15 10.73 16.44
C GLY A 36 -12.87 11.36 17.81
N ASN A 37 -11.64 11.19 18.32
CA ASN A 37 -11.22 11.83 19.56
C ASN A 37 -11.15 13.35 19.46
N GLN A 38 -10.79 13.90 18.31
CA GLN A 38 -10.72 15.35 18.07
C GLN A 38 -12.09 15.95 17.75
N HIS A 39 -12.99 15.15 17.18
CA HIS A 39 -14.29 15.58 16.69
C HIS A 39 -15.43 14.65 17.16
N PRO A 40 -15.77 14.67 18.47
CA PRO A 40 -16.75 13.73 19.05
C PRO A 40 -18.15 13.80 18.43
N ASN A 41 -18.45 14.90 17.76
CA ASN A 41 -19.76 15.13 17.12
C ASN A 41 -19.82 14.68 15.66
N TRP A 42 -18.74 14.12 15.11
CA TRP A 42 -18.76 13.60 13.74
C TRP A 42 -19.46 12.25 13.70
N THR A 43 -20.21 12.04 12.63
CA THR A 43 -20.81 10.73 12.36
C THR A 43 -19.75 9.74 11.90
N ASP A 44 -20.03 8.45 12.05
CA ASP A 44 -19.18 7.36 11.60
C ASP A 44 -18.84 7.49 10.10
N GLU A 45 -19.82 7.80 9.27
CA GLU A 45 -19.62 8.03 7.84
C GLU A 45 -18.65 9.20 7.55
N LYS A 46 -18.74 10.28 8.32
CA LYS A 46 -17.83 11.41 8.17
C LYS A 46 -16.42 11.05 8.60
N LEU A 47 -16.26 10.35 9.71
CA LEU A 47 -14.98 9.84 10.19
C LEU A 47 -14.34 8.92 9.16
N PHE A 48 -15.10 7.98 8.62
CA PHE A 48 -14.64 7.07 7.58
C PHE A 48 -14.14 7.81 6.33
N ASN A 49 -14.93 8.74 5.81
CA ASN A 49 -14.57 9.46 4.58
C ASN A 49 -13.37 10.40 4.77
N GLU A 50 -13.24 11.06 5.92
CA GLU A 50 -12.08 11.92 6.19
C GLU A 50 -10.81 11.09 6.42
N ALA A 51 -10.88 9.99 7.15
CA ALA A 51 -9.76 9.07 7.29
C ALA A 51 -9.33 8.51 5.91
N ARG A 52 -10.29 8.07 5.10
CA ARG A 52 -10.05 7.61 3.72
C ARG A 52 -9.36 8.68 2.88
N ARG A 53 -9.78 9.92 2.97
CA ARG A 53 -9.18 11.04 2.21
C ARG A 53 -7.71 11.23 2.59
N ILE A 54 -7.38 11.13 3.86
CA ILE A 54 -5.99 11.25 4.35
C ILE A 54 -5.16 10.06 3.86
N VAL A 55 -5.63 8.83 4.03
CA VAL A 55 -4.94 7.61 3.56
C VAL A 55 -4.66 7.67 2.05
N ILE A 56 -5.62 8.15 1.25
CA ILE A 56 -5.42 8.32 -0.19
C ILE A 56 -4.29 9.33 -0.46
N ALA A 57 -4.25 10.44 0.28
CA ALA A 57 -3.22 11.45 0.12
C ALA A 57 -1.83 10.93 0.51
N GLU A 58 -1.72 10.19 1.60
CA GLU A 58 -0.48 9.52 2.03
C GLU A 58 0.02 8.53 0.97
N TYR A 59 -0.88 7.68 0.47
CA TYR A 59 -0.54 6.70 -0.56
C TYR A 59 -0.09 7.37 -1.87
N GLN A 60 -0.80 8.41 -2.31
CA GLN A 60 -0.41 9.21 -3.47
C GLN A 60 0.96 9.87 -3.27
N HIS A 61 1.22 10.40 -2.07
CA HIS A 61 2.51 11.01 -1.76
C HIS A 61 3.66 10.01 -1.90
N ILE A 62 3.51 8.82 -1.33
CA ILE A 62 4.50 7.74 -1.45
C ILE A 62 4.74 7.39 -2.93
N ILE A 63 3.67 7.23 -3.71
CA ILE A 63 3.81 6.92 -5.14
C ILE A 63 4.57 8.01 -5.88
N TYR A 64 4.18 9.26 -5.74
CA TYR A 64 4.74 10.35 -6.55
C TYR A 64 6.10 10.84 -6.05
N LYS A 65 6.37 10.73 -4.74
CA LYS A 65 7.62 11.24 -4.14
C LYS A 65 8.70 10.20 -4.00
N GLU A 66 8.32 8.96 -3.68
CA GLU A 66 9.28 7.93 -3.33
C GLU A 66 9.41 6.86 -4.42
N TRP A 67 8.30 6.36 -4.96
CA TRP A 67 8.31 5.24 -5.89
C TRP A 67 8.54 5.65 -7.34
N LEU A 68 7.74 6.59 -7.83
CA LEU A 68 7.74 6.97 -9.25
C LEU A 68 9.08 7.53 -9.74
N PRO A 69 9.84 8.32 -8.95
CA PRO A 69 11.18 8.76 -9.35
C PRO A 69 12.16 7.62 -9.61
N ASN A 70 12.04 6.50 -8.91
CA ASN A 70 12.88 5.32 -9.12
C ASN A 70 12.55 4.57 -10.42
N ILE A 71 11.32 4.69 -10.90
CA ILE A 71 10.86 4.04 -12.14
C ILE A 71 11.12 4.91 -13.36
N LEU A 72 10.78 6.20 -13.28
CA LEU A 72 10.83 7.12 -14.41
C LEU A 72 12.14 7.92 -14.49
N GLY A 73 12.80 8.11 -13.36
CA GLY A 73 13.91 9.06 -13.23
C GLY A 73 13.44 10.52 -13.12
N MET A 74 14.29 11.35 -12.50
CA MET A 74 13.95 12.74 -12.20
C MET A 74 13.72 13.62 -13.43
N ASP A 75 14.33 13.30 -14.56
CA ASP A 75 14.15 14.07 -15.80
C ASP A 75 12.70 13.95 -16.33
N TYR A 76 12.16 12.73 -16.32
CA TYR A 76 10.76 12.50 -16.70
C TYR A 76 9.78 13.06 -15.67
N MET A 77 10.09 12.94 -14.38
CA MET A 77 9.29 13.55 -13.32
C MET A 77 9.12 15.06 -13.54
N LYS A 78 10.21 15.77 -13.83
CA LYS A 78 10.19 17.21 -14.13
C LYS A 78 9.50 17.52 -15.45
N LYS A 79 9.83 16.78 -16.51
CA LYS A 79 9.26 16.97 -17.85
C LYS A 79 7.74 16.90 -17.84
N TYR A 80 7.16 15.95 -17.10
CA TYR A 80 5.72 15.74 -17.02
C TYR A 80 5.08 16.38 -15.78
N LYS A 81 5.83 17.18 -15.02
CA LYS A 81 5.36 17.90 -13.81
C LYS A 81 4.72 16.94 -12.77
N LEU A 82 5.33 15.78 -12.58
CA LEU A 82 4.84 14.75 -11.66
C LEU A 82 5.38 14.92 -10.24
N ASP A 83 6.38 15.78 -10.02
CA ASP A 83 6.93 16.04 -8.69
C ASP A 83 5.90 16.81 -7.84
N PRO A 84 5.55 16.31 -6.64
CA PRO A 84 4.59 16.97 -5.77
C PRO A 84 5.03 18.39 -5.41
N LYS A 85 4.12 19.35 -5.48
CA LYS A 85 4.38 20.73 -5.05
C LYS A 85 4.56 20.79 -3.54
N LEU A 86 5.45 21.66 -3.07
CA LEU A 86 5.65 21.91 -1.64
C LEU A 86 4.44 22.62 -1.00
N ALA A 87 3.65 23.33 -1.79
CA ALA A 87 2.44 24.01 -1.35
C ALA A 87 1.46 24.20 -2.53
N GLY A 88 0.17 24.28 -2.20
CA GLY A 88 -0.91 24.49 -3.17
C GLY A 88 -1.35 23.21 -3.87
N TYR A 89 -2.13 23.37 -4.93
CA TYR A 89 -2.74 22.27 -5.68
C TYR A 89 -2.25 22.27 -7.13
N THR A 90 -2.22 21.09 -7.74
CA THR A 90 -2.01 20.94 -9.17
C THR A 90 -3.35 21.13 -9.87
N SER A 91 -3.44 22.08 -10.80
CA SER A 91 -4.66 22.39 -11.56
C SER A 91 -4.69 21.78 -12.96
N ASP A 92 -3.59 21.14 -13.37
CA ASP A 92 -3.36 20.69 -14.74
C ASP A 92 -4.37 19.61 -15.23
N TYR A 93 -5.12 19.01 -14.31
CA TYR A 93 -6.14 18.00 -14.63
C TYR A 93 -7.57 18.56 -14.75
N ARG A 94 -7.78 19.88 -14.51
CA ARG A 94 -9.11 20.49 -14.46
C ARG A 94 -9.67 20.91 -15.81
N ASP A 95 -8.82 21.02 -16.80
CA ASP A 95 -9.18 21.67 -18.08
C ASP A 95 -9.74 20.69 -19.13
N GLY A 96 -10.05 19.45 -18.75
CA GLY A 96 -10.58 18.43 -19.66
C GLY A 96 -9.62 18.01 -20.79
N TYR A 97 -8.39 18.52 -20.77
CA TYR A 97 -7.37 18.22 -21.78
C TYR A 97 -6.71 16.86 -21.59
N TYR A 98 -6.66 16.38 -20.35
CA TYR A 98 -6.05 15.07 -20.04
C TYR A 98 -7.14 14.04 -19.79
N ASP A 99 -7.10 12.97 -20.56
CA ASP A 99 -7.94 11.79 -20.33
C ASP A 99 -7.31 10.95 -19.20
N PRO A 100 -7.96 10.79 -18.04
CA PRO A 100 -7.41 10.01 -16.92
C PRO A 100 -7.57 8.50 -17.11
N ARG A 101 -8.20 8.05 -18.18
CA ARG A 101 -8.39 6.61 -18.43
C ARG A 101 -7.06 5.96 -18.80
N LEU A 102 -6.83 4.79 -18.20
CA LEU A 102 -5.65 3.98 -18.54
C LEU A 102 -5.84 3.31 -19.89
N ALA A 103 -4.78 3.33 -20.70
CA ALA A 103 -4.72 2.52 -21.90
C ALA A 103 -4.77 1.02 -21.52
N ASN A 104 -5.49 0.23 -22.31
CA ASN A 104 -5.65 -1.21 -22.05
C ASN A 104 -4.31 -1.94 -22.09
N GLU A 105 -3.43 -1.55 -22.98
CA GLU A 105 -2.07 -2.09 -23.13
C GLU A 105 -1.19 -1.77 -21.92
N PHE A 106 -1.39 -0.62 -21.30
CA PHE A 106 -0.71 -0.28 -20.06
C PHE A 106 -1.19 -1.17 -18.92
N ALA A 107 -2.51 -1.28 -18.72
CA ALA A 107 -3.08 -2.09 -17.63
C ALA A 107 -2.81 -3.59 -17.82
N GLY A 108 -2.87 -4.10 -19.05
CA GLY A 108 -2.74 -5.53 -19.36
C GLY A 108 -1.32 -6.02 -19.56
N ALA A 109 -0.37 -5.13 -19.88
CA ALA A 109 0.99 -5.52 -20.21
C ALA A 109 2.04 -4.64 -19.53
N ALA A 110 2.16 -3.37 -19.90
CA ALA A 110 3.30 -2.53 -19.48
C ALA A 110 3.39 -2.36 -17.96
N PHE A 111 2.27 -2.18 -17.28
CA PHE A 111 2.25 -2.03 -15.81
C PHE A 111 2.49 -3.33 -15.05
N ARG A 112 2.60 -4.46 -15.76
CA ARG A 112 2.88 -5.77 -15.16
C ARG A 112 4.37 -6.13 -15.12
N PHE A 113 5.24 -5.23 -15.48
CA PHE A 113 6.71 -5.43 -15.42
C PHE A 113 7.19 -5.87 -14.02
N GLY A 114 6.52 -5.44 -12.96
CA GLY A 114 6.84 -5.78 -11.59
C GLY A 114 6.73 -7.28 -11.24
N HIS A 115 6.05 -8.08 -12.06
CA HIS A 115 5.96 -9.53 -11.84
C HIS A 115 7.34 -10.20 -11.83
N SER A 116 8.28 -9.74 -12.64
CA SER A 116 9.64 -10.28 -12.67
C SER A 116 10.51 -9.86 -11.47
N LEU A 117 10.05 -8.90 -10.67
CA LEU A 117 10.73 -8.42 -9.48
C LEU A 117 10.32 -9.18 -8.21
N ILE A 118 9.27 -10.00 -8.27
CA ILE A 118 8.78 -10.76 -7.13
C ILE A 118 9.74 -11.91 -6.84
N PRO A 119 10.32 -12.00 -5.63
CA PRO A 119 11.21 -13.10 -5.28
C PRO A 119 10.42 -14.41 -5.15
N SER A 120 11.11 -15.53 -5.39
CA SER A 120 10.52 -16.86 -5.26
C SER A 120 10.28 -17.28 -3.81
N THR A 121 10.96 -16.63 -2.87
CA THR A 121 10.89 -16.92 -1.43
C THR A 121 10.72 -15.65 -0.64
N PHE A 122 10.02 -15.74 0.48
CA PHE A 122 9.86 -14.67 1.46
C PHE A 122 10.44 -15.08 2.81
N LYS A 123 11.08 -14.10 3.45
CA LYS A 123 11.59 -14.26 4.82
C LYS A 123 10.69 -13.48 5.76
N ASN A 124 10.33 -14.12 6.88
CA ASN A 124 9.62 -13.45 7.94
C ASN A 124 10.47 -13.38 9.21
N SER A 125 10.32 -12.31 9.98
CA SER A 125 10.98 -12.15 11.28
C SER A 125 9.93 -11.99 12.37
N LYS A 126 10.04 -12.76 13.43
CA LYS A 126 9.17 -12.69 14.62
C LYS A 126 9.65 -11.68 15.66
N SER A 127 10.85 -11.12 15.48
CA SER A 127 11.45 -10.25 16.48
C SER A 127 11.38 -8.79 16.13
N ARG A 128 10.75 -8.00 16.98
CA ARG A 128 10.73 -6.53 16.96
C ARG A 128 12.02 -5.92 17.52
N GLN A 129 12.87 -6.73 18.13
CA GLN A 129 14.09 -6.27 18.78
C GLN A 129 15.31 -6.53 17.88
N VAL A 130 16.05 -5.47 17.64
CA VAL A 130 17.41 -5.42 17.08
C VAL A 130 17.47 -5.28 15.56
N ILE A 131 17.54 -4.02 15.11
CA ILE A 131 17.79 -3.63 13.71
C ILE A 131 19.10 -4.21 13.14
N ASN A 132 20.06 -4.61 13.98
CA ASN A 132 21.39 -5.05 13.54
C ASN A 132 21.67 -6.55 13.66
N ASN A 133 20.78 -7.35 14.26
CA ASN A 133 20.89 -8.82 14.33
C ASN A 133 19.53 -9.47 14.06
N MET A 134 18.96 -9.23 12.86
CA MET A 134 17.74 -9.92 12.44
C MET A 134 18.05 -11.40 12.23
N THR A 135 17.52 -12.25 13.09
CA THR A 135 17.40 -13.67 12.80
C THR A 135 16.12 -13.91 12.01
N TRP A 136 16.25 -14.44 10.81
CA TRP A 136 15.11 -14.87 10.00
C TRP A 136 14.62 -16.20 10.55
N ASP A 137 13.41 -16.20 11.07
CA ASP A 137 12.86 -17.40 11.74
C ASP A 137 12.27 -18.41 10.76
N GLU A 138 11.87 -17.95 9.56
CA GLU A 138 11.20 -18.80 8.59
C GLU A 138 11.34 -18.25 7.16
N GLU A 139 11.67 -19.13 6.24
CA GLU A 139 11.66 -18.86 4.80
C GLU A 139 10.54 -19.68 4.16
N ARG A 140 9.74 -19.04 3.30
CA ARG A 140 8.61 -19.68 2.63
C ARG A 140 8.65 -19.43 1.13
N ASP A 141 8.42 -20.47 0.37
CA ASP A 141 8.24 -20.34 -1.08
C ASP A 141 6.95 -19.59 -1.41
N LEU A 142 7.03 -18.66 -2.33
CA LEU A 142 5.86 -17.90 -2.82
C LEU A 142 4.72 -18.83 -3.26
N LYS A 143 5.05 -19.90 -4.01
CA LYS A 143 4.07 -20.89 -4.51
C LYS A 143 3.22 -21.52 -3.41
N ASP A 144 3.74 -21.62 -2.18
CA ASP A 144 3.07 -22.25 -1.05
C ASP A 144 2.18 -21.27 -0.27
N THR A 145 2.23 -19.96 -0.63
CA THR A 145 1.48 -18.91 0.05
C THR A 145 0.16 -18.54 -0.62
N PHE A 146 -0.04 -18.95 -1.88
CA PHE A 146 -1.22 -18.55 -2.66
C PHE A 146 -2.52 -19.00 -2.01
N ASN A 147 -3.42 -18.04 -1.79
CA ASN A 147 -4.73 -18.23 -1.17
C ASN A 147 -4.70 -18.90 0.20
N LYS A 148 -3.60 -18.76 0.94
CA LYS A 148 -3.40 -19.35 2.27
C LYS A 148 -3.08 -18.25 3.30
N PRO A 149 -4.01 -17.36 3.68
CA PRO A 149 -3.74 -16.24 4.58
C PRO A 149 -3.50 -16.65 6.04
N LYS A 150 -3.94 -17.86 6.45
CA LYS A 150 -3.87 -18.33 7.85
C LYS A 150 -2.52 -18.16 8.56
N PRO A 151 -1.38 -18.48 7.93
CA PRO A 151 -0.09 -18.29 8.60
C PRO A 151 0.19 -16.84 8.99
N ILE A 152 -0.31 -15.89 8.20
CA ILE A 152 -0.16 -14.44 8.50
C ILE A 152 -1.12 -14.00 9.59
N GLU A 153 -2.34 -14.53 9.63
CA GLU A 153 -3.32 -14.19 10.68
C GLU A 153 -2.80 -14.50 12.08
N THR A 154 -2.05 -15.60 12.22
CA THR A 154 -1.41 -15.96 13.48
C THR A 154 -0.20 -15.11 13.81
N ASP A 155 0.48 -14.59 12.79
CA ASP A 155 1.74 -13.86 12.93
C ASP A 155 1.52 -12.33 12.94
N ILE A 156 0.55 -11.79 12.18
CA ILE A 156 0.22 -10.34 12.17
C ILE A 156 -0.23 -9.83 13.55
N GLY A 157 -0.84 -10.69 14.36
CA GLY A 157 -1.10 -10.40 15.77
C GLY A 157 0.16 -10.29 16.63
N LYS A 158 1.32 -10.64 16.10
CA LYS A 158 2.62 -10.74 16.78
C LYS A 158 3.71 -9.87 16.14
N ASP A 159 3.36 -8.76 15.50
CA ASP A 159 4.32 -7.79 14.96
C ASP A 159 5.25 -8.33 13.86
N VAL A 160 4.69 -8.97 12.84
CA VAL A 160 5.47 -9.45 11.68
C VAL A 160 5.89 -8.27 10.80
N VAL A 161 7.20 -8.16 10.56
CA VAL A 161 7.80 -7.23 9.60
C VAL A 161 8.32 -8.02 8.40
N PHE A 162 7.84 -7.70 7.20
CA PHE A 162 8.38 -8.26 5.97
C PHE A 162 9.39 -7.31 5.34
N TRP A 163 10.54 -7.85 4.96
CA TRP A 163 11.54 -7.17 4.15
C TRP A 163 11.73 -7.96 2.86
N THR A 164 11.77 -7.26 1.76
CA THR A 164 12.18 -7.79 0.44
C THR A 164 13.63 -7.49 0.17
#